data_32f20b8bca05f7fa6f1363169c3004bf
#
_entry.id   32f20b8bca05f7fa6f1363169c3004bf
#
_cell.length_a   1.000
_cell.length_b   1.000
_cell.length_c   1.000
_cell.angle_alpha   90.00
_cell.angle_beta   90.00
_cell.angle_gamma   90.00
#
_symmetry.space_group_name_H-M   'P 1'
#
loop_
_entity.id
_entity.type
_entity.pdbx_description
1 polymer ?
#
loop_
_entity_poly.entity_id
_entity_poly.type
_entity_poly.pdbx_seq_one_letter_code
_entity_poly.pdbx_strand_id
1 'polypeptide(L)'
;MHEPATADARMLARAHAMAGRGAALLRGAVVGLMAFLTVVDLFGTQAVLPSLARAYAVSPAAMAVAVNATTFGMAFAGLAVAIFSHRVDRRRGVVAALLMLAIPTALLATMPGLPLFAALRVLQGVFMATAFTLTLAYLGEACSAEAAAG
;
A
#
# COMPACT_ATOMS: atom_id res chain seq x y z
N MET A 1 -4.05 -37.88 -41.20
CA MET A 1 -2.99 -38.00 -40.18
C MET A 1 -2.52 -36.58 -39.77
N HIS A 2 -3.41 -35.80 -39.05
CA HIS A 2 -3.19 -34.36 -38.80
C HIS A 2 -3.82 -33.89 -37.49
N GLU A 3 -3.64 -34.62 -36.36
CA GLU A 3 -4.31 -34.32 -35.09
C GLU A 3 -3.44 -34.01 -33.87
N PRO A 4 -2.11 -34.22 -33.81
CA PRO A 4 -1.35 -33.91 -32.61
C PRO A 4 -1.08 -32.40 -32.42
N ALA A 5 -0.89 -31.64 -33.50
CA ALA A 5 -0.55 -30.21 -33.42
C ALA A 5 -1.67 -29.32 -32.82
N THR A 6 -2.93 -29.72 -32.99
CA THR A 6 -4.07 -28.96 -32.41
C THR A 6 -4.28 -29.24 -30.92
N ALA A 7 -3.93 -30.44 -30.43
CA ALA A 7 -3.99 -30.80 -29.05
C ALA A 7 -2.93 -30.06 -28.23
N ASP A 8 -1.71 -29.99 -28.69
CA ASP A 8 -0.61 -29.27 -28.06
C ASP A 8 -0.87 -27.75 -27.99
N ALA A 9 -1.40 -27.16 -29.10
CA ALA A 9 -1.79 -25.76 -29.13
C ALA A 9 -2.89 -25.42 -28.07
N ARG A 10 -3.88 -26.32 -27.93
CA ARG A 10 -4.93 -26.17 -26.90
C ARG A 10 -4.40 -26.31 -25.47
N MET A 11 -3.45 -27.21 -25.22
CA MET A 11 -2.81 -27.38 -23.92
C MET A 11 -1.97 -26.14 -23.57
N LEU A 12 -1.19 -25.61 -24.50
CA LEU A 12 -0.43 -24.39 -24.32
C LEU A 12 -1.34 -23.17 -24.06
N ALA A 13 -2.43 -23.03 -24.81
CA ALA A 13 -3.40 -21.96 -24.59
C ALA A 13 -4.07 -22.04 -23.21
N ARG A 14 -4.41 -23.26 -22.75
CA ARG A 14 -4.94 -23.46 -21.40
C ARG A 14 -3.91 -23.15 -20.32
N ALA A 15 -2.66 -23.56 -20.48
CA ALA A 15 -1.58 -23.25 -19.54
C ALA A 15 -1.35 -21.74 -19.44
N HIS A 16 -1.33 -21.01 -20.54
CA HIS A 16 -1.24 -19.54 -20.55
C HIS A 16 -2.46 -18.88 -19.88
N ALA A 17 -3.67 -19.36 -20.17
CA ALA A 17 -4.88 -18.83 -19.53
C ALA A 17 -4.91 -19.09 -18.01
N MET A 18 -4.42 -20.23 -17.54
CA MET A 18 -4.32 -20.54 -16.11
C MET A 18 -3.23 -19.70 -15.41
N ALA A 19 -2.08 -19.50 -16.08
CA ALA A 19 -1.03 -18.63 -15.57
C ALA A 19 -1.50 -17.17 -15.46
N GLY A 20 -2.22 -16.67 -16.46
CA GLY A 20 -2.81 -15.32 -16.45
C GLY A 20 -3.84 -15.14 -15.32
N ARG A 21 -4.69 -16.13 -15.08
CA ARG A 21 -5.65 -16.12 -13.96
C ARG A 21 -4.96 -16.10 -12.60
N GLY A 22 -3.91 -16.91 -12.43
CA GLY A 22 -3.13 -16.93 -11.19
C GLY A 22 -2.46 -15.58 -10.90
N ALA A 23 -1.89 -14.96 -11.92
CA ALA A 23 -1.30 -13.64 -11.79
C ALA A 23 -2.34 -12.56 -11.46
N ALA A 24 -3.52 -12.58 -12.09
CA ALA A 24 -4.61 -11.66 -11.81
C ALA A 24 -5.14 -11.80 -10.37
N LEU A 25 -5.32 -13.04 -9.89
CA LEU A 25 -5.73 -13.31 -8.52
C LEU A 25 -4.69 -12.81 -7.51
N LEU A 26 -3.40 -13.06 -7.76
CA LEU A 26 -2.32 -12.58 -6.89
C LEU A 26 -2.29 -11.05 -6.83
N ARG A 27 -2.44 -10.37 -7.97
CA ARG A 27 -2.53 -8.91 -8.04
C ARG A 27 -3.73 -8.39 -7.23
N GLY A 28 -4.91 -9.00 -7.43
CA GLY A 28 -6.12 -8.66 -6.65
C GLY A 28 -5.94 -8.88 -5.16
N ALA A 29 -5.30 -9.97 -4.75
CA ALA A 29 -5.00 -10.27 -3.36
C ALA A 29 -4.04 -9.25 -2.73
N VAL A 30 -3.00 -8.84 -3.47
CA VAL A 30 -2.05 -7.80 -3.00
C VAL A 30 -2.76 -6.46 -2.78
N VAL A 31 -3.59 -6.02 -3.74
CA VAL A 31 -4.37 -4.77 -3.59
C VAL A 31 -5.34 -4.87 -2.43
N GLY A 32 -6.08 -5.97 -2.34
CA GLY A 32 -7.03 -6.21 -1.25
C GLY A 32 -6.35 -6.21 0.11
N LEU A 33 -5.20 -6.85 0.23
CA LEU A 33 -4.40 -6.86 1.46
C LEU A 33 -3.89 -5.47 1.81
N MET A 34 -3.38 -4.70 0.84
CA MET A 34 -2.92 -3.32 1.06
C MET A 34 -4.08 -2.43 1.53
N ALA A 35 -5.23 -2.50 0.88
CA ALA A 35 -6.42 -1.76 1.30
C ALA A 35 -6.89 -2.17 2.69
N PHE A 36 -6.94 -3.46 2.98
CA PHE A 36 -7.30 -3.99 4.29
C PHE A 36 -6.37 -3.50 5.40
N LEU A 37 -5.05 -3.60 5.20
CA LEU A 37 -4.07 -3.13 6.18
C LEU A 37 -4.16 -1.62 6.40
N THR A 38 -4.43 -0.84 5.36
CA THR A 38 -4.66 0.62 5.47
C THR A 38 -5.88 0.92 6.35
N VAL A 39 -6.98 0.20 6.14
CA VAL A 39 -8.22 0.34 6.94
C VAL A 39 -7.97 -0.09 8.38
N VAL A 40 -7.26 -1.20 8.60
CA VAL A 40 -6.92 -1.69 9.95
C VAL A 40 -6.04 -0.69 10.69
N ASP A 41 -5.03 -0.09 10.06
CA ASP A 41 -4.20 0.94 10.70
C ASP A 41 -5.03 2.17 11.10
N LEU A 42 -5.91 2.62 10.21
CA LEU A 42 -6.76 3.79 10.45
C LEU A 42 -7.74 3.57 11.60
N PHE A 43 -8.51 2.48 11.57
CA PHE A 43 -9.52 2.18 12.57
C PHE A 43 -8.93 1.59 13.85
N GLY A 44 -7.89 0.77 13.74
CA GLY A 44 -7.20 0.20 14.89
C GLY A 44 -6.60 1.28 15.78
N THR A 45 -5.99 2.30 15.20
CA THR A 45 -5.44 3.42 15.96
C THR A 45 -6.53 4.25 16.64
N GLN A 46 -7.70 4.41 16.00
CA GLN A 46 -8.85 5.09 16.61
C GLN A 46 -9.43 4.29 17.77
N ALA A 47 -9.49 2.97 17.68
CA ALA A 47 -9.97 2.11 18.78
C ALA A 47 -9.12 2.22 20.04
N VAL A 48 -7.80 2.40 19.91
CA VAL A 48 -6.89 2.57 21.07
C VAL A 48 -6.69 4.02 21.48
N LEU A 49 -7.31 4.98 20.79
CA LEU A 49 -7.17 6.41 21.08
C LEU A 49 -7.44 6.79 22.53
N PRO A 50 -8.48 6.27 23.24
CA PRO A 50 -8.70 6.60 24.65
C PRO A 50 -7.58 6.09 25.56
N SER A 51 -6.97 4.95 25.23
CA SER A 51 -5.85 4.39 25.97
C SER A 51 -4.58 5.20 25.74
N LEU A 52 -4.33 5.64 24.51
CA LEU A 52 -3.22 6.53 24.16
C LEU A 52 -3.36 7.89 24.86
N ALA A 53 -4.55 8.52 24.84
CA ALA A 53 -4.78 9.79 25.50
C ALA A 53 -4.46 9.70 27.00
N ARG A 54 -4.83 8.61 27.67
CA ARG A 54 -4.49 8.35 29.07
C ARG A 54 -2.99 8.13 29.27
N ALA A 55 -2.35 7.34 28.42
CA ALA A 55 -0.91 7.06 28.54
C ALA A 55 -0.04 8.30 28.34
N TYR A 56 -0.46 9.21 27.44
CA TYR A 56 0.21 10.47 27.19
C TYR A 56 -0.23 11.61 28.12
N ALA A 57 -1.20 11.37 29.01
CA ALA A 57 -1.78 12.37 29.91
C ALA A 57 -2.28 13.63 29.17
N VAL A 58 -2.89 13.46 28.00
CA VAL A 58 -3.42 14.53 27.14
C VAL A 58 -4.92 14.37 26.93
N SER A 59 -5.59 15.44 26.46
CA SER A 59 -7.01 15.35 26.11
C SER A 59 -7.24 14.40 24.92
N PRO A 60 -8.39 13.71 24.85
CA PRO A 60 -8.74 12.90 23.70
C PRO A 60 -8.69 13.67 22.37
N ALA A 61 -9.04 14.95 22.39
CA ALA A 61 -8.96 15.81 21.20
C ALA A 61 -7.52 16.03 20.74
N ALA A 62 -6.59 16.31 21.66
CA ALA A 62 -5.17 16.47 21.32
C ALA A 62 -4.58 15.16 20.77
N MET A 63 -4.93 14.03 21.38
CA MET A 63 -4.50 12.72 20.89
C MET A 63 -5.10 12.39 19.50
N ALA A 64 -6.36 12.74 19.27
CA ALA A 64 -7.01 12.56 17.96
C ALA A 64 -6.30 13.36 16.85
N VAL A 65 -5.87 14.58 17.11
CA VAL A 65 -5.08 15.38 16.16
C VAL A 65 -3.75 14.69 15.85
N ALA A 66 -3.05 14.20 16.86
CA ALA A 66 -1.77 13.52 16.68
C ALA A 66 -1.92 12.20 15.91
N VAL A 67 -2.96 11.42 16.17
CA VAL A 67 -3.29 10.18 15.46
C VAL A 67 -3.66 10.47 14.00
N ASN A 68 -4.52 11.46 13.76
CA ASN A 68 -4.97 11.83 12.41
C ASN A 68 -3.90 12.54 11.58
N ALA A 69 -2.75 12.89 12.16
CA ALA A 69 -1.62 13.46 11.45
C ALA A 69 -1.15 12.58 10.26
N THR A 70 -1.39 11.27 10.32
CA THR A 70 -1.17 10.33 9.20
C THR A 70 -1.91 10.76 7.93
N THR A 71 -3.15 11.23 8.06
CA THR A 71 -3.97 11.66 6.92
C THR A 71 -3.34 12.84 6.17
N PHE A 72 -2.71 13.79 6.88
CA PHE A 72 -1.97 14.87 6.23
C PHE A 72 -0.78 14.33 5.46
N GLY A 73 -0.02 13.39 6.03
CA GLY A 73 1.06 12.71 5.33
C GLY A 73 0.59 12.00 4.06
N MET A 74 -0.53 11.29 4.14
CA MET A 74 -1.13 10.60 2.99
C MET A 74 -1.56 11.58 1.89
N ALA A 75 -2.22 12.68 2.23
CA ALA A 75 -2.66 13.69 1.26
C ALA A 75 -1.46 14.33 0.54
N PHE A 76 -0.44 14.71 1.30
CA PHE A 76 0.78 15.29 0.73
C PHE A 76 1.51 14.32 -0.19
N ALA A 77 1.71 13.07 0.24
CA ALA A 77 2.38 12.06 -0.55
C ALA A 77 1.59 11.68 -1.80
N GLY A 78 0.27 11.56 -1.70
CA GLY A 78 -0.60 11.27 -2.85
C GLY A 78 -0.42 12.31 -3.95
N LEU A 79 -0.40 13.59 -3.60
CA LEU A 79 -0.14 14.68 -4.54
C LEU A 79 1.28 14.62 -5.12
N ALA A 80 2.28 14.42 -4.27
CA ALA A 80 3.68 14.32 -4.72
C ALA A 80 3.90 13.15 -5.69
N VAL A 81 3.36 11.97 -5.36
CA VAL A 81 3.47 10.79 -6.23
C VAL A 81 2.72 11.01 -7.55
N ALA A 82 1.55 11.66 -7.55
CA ALA A 82 0.82 11.97 -8.77
C ALA A 82 1.67 12.82 -9.74
N ILE A 83 2.49 13.74 -9.20
CA ILE A 83 3.36 14.63 -10.01
C ILE A 83 4.65 13.91 -10.46
N PHE A 84 5.27 13.13 -9.58
CA PHE A 84 6.62 12.59 -9.78
C PHE A 84 6.68 11.10 -10.15
N SER A 85 5.56 10.36 -10.15
CA SER A 85 5.52 8.90 -10.32
C SER A 85 6.15 8.39 -11.62
N HIS A 86 6.15 9.21 -12.68
CA HIS A 86 6.71 8.84 -13.99
C HIS A 86 8.25 8.73 -14.00
N ARG A 87 8.94 9.23 -12.97
CA ARG A 87 10.42 9.17 -12.83
C ARG A 87 10.92 8.03 -11.94
N VAL A 88 10.01 7.31 -11.29
CA VAL A 88 10.36 6.29 -10.29
C VAL A 88 10.10 4.90 -10.84
N ASP A 89 11.10 4.02 -10.75
CA ASP A 89 10.90 2.58 -10.93
C ASP A 89 9.89 2.08 -9.89
N ARG A 90 8.69 1.71 -10.34
CA ARG A 90 7.53 1.43 -9.48
C ARG A 90 7.80 0.30 -8.50
N ARG A 91 8.46 -0.79 -8.96
CA ARG A 91 8.76 -1.93 -8.10
C ARG A 91 9.74 -1.54 -6.98
N ARG A 92 10.80 -0.82 -7.33
CA ARG A 92 11.78 -0.34 -6.33
C ARG A 92 11.17 0.68 -5.40
N GLY A 93 10.33 1.58 -5.93
CA GLY A 93 9.61 2.58 -5.15
C GLY A 93 8.69 1.98 -4.10
N VAL A 94 7.92 0.94 -4.46
CA VAL A 94 7.05 0.22 -3.51
C VAL A 94 7.88 -0.43 -2.40
N VAL A 95 8.94 -1.18 -2.76
CA VAL A 95 9.79 -1.84 -1.76
C VAL A 95 10.47 -0.83 -0.84
N ALA A 96 11.01 0.25 -1.39
CA ALA A 96 11.64 1.31 -0.61
C ALA A 96 10.64 1.98 0.35
N ALA A 97 9.43 2.29 -0.13
CA ALA A 97 8.38 2.89 0.70
C ALA A 97 7.96 1.97 1.86
N LEU A 98 7.82 0.66 1.61
CA LEU A 98 7.49 -0.31 2.66
C LEU A 98 8.62 -0.48 3.69
N LEU A 99 9.88 -0.52 3.25
CA LEU A 99 11.02 -0.57 4.15
C LEU A 99 11.12 0.71 5.00
N MET A 100 10.93 1.87 4.38
CA MET A 100 10.92 3.16 5.08
C MET A 100 9.73 3.27 6.05
N LEU A 101 8.59 2.67 5.74
CA LEU A 101 7.41 2.62 6.62
C LEU A 101 7.69 1.86 7.93
N ALA A 102 8.57 0.86 7.91
CA ALA A 102 8.92 0.10 9.10
C ALA A 102 9.62 0.96 10.17
N ILE A 103 10.35 1.99 9.76
CA ILE A 103 11.11 2.87 10.68
C ILE A 103 10.17 3.66 11.58
N PRO A 104 9.25 4.52 11.08
CA PRO A 104 8.33 5.27 11.93
C PRO A 104 7.42 4.33 12.73
N THR A 105 7.04 3.18 12.16
CA THR A 105 6.22 2.20 12.87
C THR A 105 6.95 1.62 14.09
N ALA A 106 8.22 1.26 13.94
CA ALA A 106 9.05 0.77 15.07
C ALA A 106 9.29 1.87 16.10
N LEU A 107 9.55 3.11 15.66
CA LEU A 107 9.75 4.24 16.57
C LEU A 107 8.50 4.62 17.35
N LEU A 108 7.30 4.49 16.77
CA LEU A 108 6.04 4.71 17.47
C LEU A 108 5.85 3.72 18.64
N ALA A 109 6.38 2.51 18.53
CA ALA A 109 6.33 1.52 19.62
C ALA A 109 7.13 1.93 20.87
N THR A 110 8.09 2.86 20.74
CA THR A 110 8.87 3.38 21.87
C THR A 110 8.15 4.44 22.69
N MET A 111 6.89 4.74 22.39
CA MET A 111 6.09 5.76 23.07
C MET A 111 6.79 7.14 23.15
N PRO A 112 7.22 7.72 22.01
CA PRO A 112 7.92 9.00 22.01
C PRO A 112 6.99 10.14 22.46
N GLY A 113 7.54 11.29 22.86
CA GLY A 113 6.72 12.44 23.23
C GLY A 113 5.71 12.84 22.12
N LEU A 114 4.57 13.43 22.51
CA LEU A 114 3.43 13.71 21.61
C LEU A 114 3.81 14.43 20.30
N PRO A 115 4.68 15.46 20.29
CA PRO A 115 5.07 16.11 19.04
C PRO A 115 5.81 15.17 18.09
N LEU A 116 6.71 14.33 18.62
CA LEU A 116 7.45 13.35 17.83
C LEU A 116 6.51 12.22 17.36
N PHE A 117 5.56 11.80 18.20
CA PHE A 117 4.51 10.86 17.82
C PHE A 117 3.73 11.39 16.59
N ALA A 118 3.26 12.64 16.63
CA ALA A 118 2.54 13.25 15.50
C ALA A 118 3.41 13.34 14.24
N ALA A 119 4.68 13.72 14.35
CA ALA A 119 5.61 13.78 13.23
C ALA A 119 5.85 12.39 12.61
N LEU A 120 6.02 11.35 13.42
CA LEU A 120 6.16 9.97 12.97
C LEU A 120 4.88 9.47 12.26
N ARG A 121 3.70 9.88 12.74
CA ARG A 121 2.41 9.57 12.09
C ARG A 121 2.31 10.24 10.71
N VAL A 122 2.73 11.49 10.55
CA VAL A 122 2.83 12.13 9.22
C VAL A 122 3.74 11.34 8.30
N LEU A 123 4.94 10.99 8.78
CA LEU A 123 5.93 10.24 8.00
C LEU A 123 5.41 8.84 7.60
N GLN A 124 4.73 8.15 8.52
CA GLN A 124 4.05 6.89 8.25
C GLN A 124 3.02 7.04 7.14
N GLY A 125 2.20 8.10 7.18
CA GLY A 125 1.21 8.41 6.14
C GLY A 125 1.86 8.65 4.77
N VAL A 126 2.99 9.36 4.72
CA VAL A 126 3.75 9.59 3.48
C VAL A 126 4.18 8.26 2.84
N PHE A 127 4.82 7.38 3.60
CA PHE A 127 5.29 6.11 3.05
C PHE A 127 4.15 5.17 2.67
N MET A 128 3.07 5.12 3.48
CA MET A 128 1.91 4.30 3.21
C MET A 128 1.20 4.72 1.92
N ALA A 129 0.94 6.01 1.73
CA ALA A 129 0.33 6.52 0.51
C ALA A 129 1.24 6.34 -0.71
N THR A 130 2.55 6.53 -0.56
CA THR A 130 3.52 6.29 -1.64
C THR A 130 3.48 4.84 -2.09
N ALA A 131 3.56 3.88 -1.16
CA ALA A 131 3.49 2.46 -1.46
C ALA A 131 2.17 2.09 -2.16
N PHE A 132 1.04 2.59 -1.64
CA PHE A 132 -0.29 2.34 -2.19
C PHE A 132 -0.44 2.88 -3.61
N THR A 133 -0.09 4.16 -3.83
CA THR A 133 -0.24 4.80 -5.14
C THR A 133 0.66 4.17 -6.20
N LEU A 134 1.91 3.85 -5.85
CA LEU A 134 2.83 3.17 -6.78
C LEU A 134 2.36 1.74 -7.09
N THR A 135 1.76 1.03 -6.12
CA THR A 135 1.19 -0.30 -6.34
C THR A 135 0.02 -0.24 -7.31
N LEU A 136 -0.91 0.71 -7.14
CA LEU A 136 -2.03 0.90 -8.07
C LEU A 136 -1.55 1.24 -9.48
N ALA A 137 -0.55 2.12 -9.59
CA ALA A 137 0.03 2.49 -10.88
C ALA A 137 0.70 1.30 -11.58
N TYR A 138 1.47 0.48 -10.84
CA TYR A 138 2.08 -0.75 -11.36
C TYR A 138 1.06 -1.74 -11.89
N LEU A 139 -0.06 -1.90 -11.15
CA LEU A 139 -1.14 -2.81 -11.56
C LEU A 139 -1.89 -2.30 -12.79
N GLY A 140 -2.15 -0.99 -12.88
CA GLY A 140 -2.79 -0.37 -14.02
C GLY A 140 -1.99 -0.58 -15.31
N GLU A 141 -0.67 -0.45 -15.27
CA GLU A 141 0.20 -0.72 -16.41
C GLU A 141 0.23 -2.20 -16.82
N ALA A 142 0.28 -3.10 -15.84
CA ALA A 142 0.27 -4.53 -16.11
C ALA A 142 -1.05 -4.98 -16.76
N CYS A 143 -2.19 -4.44 -16.34
CA CYS A 143 -3.48 -4.73 -16.93
C CYS A 143 -3.62 -4.16 -18.37
N SER A 144 -3.12 -2.94 -18.62
CA SER A 144 -3.16 -2.33 -19.95
C SER A 144 -2.25 -3.05 -20.94
N ALA A 145 -1.10 -3.54 -20.53
CA ALA A 145 -0.20 -4.34 -21.37
C ALA A 145 -0.81 -5.68 -21.76
N GLU A 146 -1.54 -6.35 -20.86
CA GLU A 146 -2.26 -7.59 -21.14
C GLU A 146 -3.43 -7.36 -22.14
N ALA A 147 -4.16 -6.25 -21.99
CA ALA A 147 -5.25 -5.88 -22.90
C ALA A 147 -4.78 -5.52 -24.31
N ALA A 148 -3.56 -5.00 -24.45
CA ALA A 148 -2.97 -4.66 -25.74
C ALA A 148 -2.36 -5.88 -26.48
N ALA A 149 -2.10 -6.98 -25.77
CA ALA A 149 -1.49 -8.20 -26.32
C ALA A 149 -2.52 -9.28 -26.75
N GLY A 150 -3.81 -9.11 -26.45
CA GLY A 150 -4.92 -10.02 -26.78
C GLY A 150 -5.84 -9.46 -27.86
#